data_139d86bbb19fb3173ef1146c38614289
#
_entry.id   139d86bbb19fb3173ef1146c38614289
#
_cell.length_a   1.000
_cell.length_b   1.000
_cell.length_c   1.000
_cell.angle_alpha   90.00
_cell.angle_beta   90.00
_cell.angle_gamma   90.00
#
_symmetry.space_group_name_H-M   'P 1'
#
loop_
_entity.id
_entity.type
_entity.pdbx_description
1 polymer ?
#
loop_
_entity_poly.entity_id
_entity_poly.type
_entity_poly.pdbx_seq_one_letter_code
_entity_poly.pdbx_strand_id
1 'polypeptide(L)' 'MKVRSMPQAAAPAEWEYLTVTAEADSPGVLAEHGAQGWELVAVVREFGTRATFYFKRPRG' A
#
# COMPACT_ATOMS: atom_id res chain seq x y z
N MET A 1 10.59 -2.68 22.70
CA MET A 1 9.94 -2.62 22.45
C MET A 1 8.96 -3.23 22.41
N LYS A 2 8.38 -3.16 22.45
CA LYS A 2 7.57 -3.74 22.41
C LYS A 2 6.67 -3.56 21.76
N VAL A 3 6.34 -3.65 21.30
CA VAL A 3 5.65 -3.58 20.56
C VAL A 3 4.56 -3.82 20.63
N ARG A 4 4.11 -3.68 20.82
CA ARG A 4 3.18 -3.95 20.81
C ARG A 4 2.41 -4.29 20.25
N SER A 5 2.27 -4.50 20.31
CA SER A 5 1.65 -4.93 19.87
C SER A 5 0.77 -4.96 19.78
N MET A 6 0.43 -4.80 19.74
CA MET A 6 -0.31 -4.89 19.58
C MET A 6 -1.27 -5.08 19.47
N PRO A 7 -1.54 -4.69 19.61
CA PRO A 7 -2.52 -5.13 19.77
C PRO A 7 -3.41 -5.33 18.98
N GLN A 8 -3.63 -5.20 18.39
CA GLN A 8 -4.45 -5.57 17.75
C GLN A 8 -4.81 -6.63 17.71
N ALA A 9 -4.47 -6.71 18.01
CA ALA A 9 -4.64 -7.90 17.99
C ALA A 9 -5.91 -8.39 18.22
N ALA A 10 -6.55 -7.81 18.87
CA ALA A 10 -7.76 -8.34 19.26
C ALA A 10 -8.52 -8.68 18.07
N ALA A 11 -8.96 -7.80 17.39
CA ALA A 11 -9.77 -8.12 16.27
C ALA A 11 -8.87 -8.16 15.07
N PRO A 12 -8.92 -9.19 14.31
CA PRO A 12 -8.11 -9.23 13.12
C PRO A 12 -8.52 -8.09 12.25
N ALA A 13 -7.57 -7.36 11.85
CA ALA A 13 -7.82 -6.27 10.95
C ALA A 13 -8.17 -6.84 9.60
N GLU A 14 -9.14 -6.26 9.00
CA GLU A 14 -9.40 -6.56 7.61
C GLU A 14 -8.79 -5.46 6.78
N TRP A 15 -8.23 -5.85 5.66
CA TRP A 15 -7.51 -4.92 4.80
C TRP A 15 -8.11 -4.95 3.40
N GLU A 16 -8.11 -3.80 2.78
CA GLU A 16 -8.38 -3.72 1.35
C GLU A 16 -7.05 -3.62 0.64
N TYR A 17 -6.98 -4.19 -0.53
CA TYR A 17 -5.75 -4.16 -1.32
C TYR A 17 -6.03 -3.59 -2.69
N LEU A 18 -5.05 -2.88 -3.22
CA LEU A 18 -5.18 -2.24 -4.51
C LEU A 18 -3.86 -2.38 -5.25
N THR A 19 -3.92 -2.70 -6.53
CA THR A 19 -2.72 -2.70 -7.35
C THR A 19 -2.88 -1.68 -8.46
N VAL A 20 -1.80 -0.95 -8.71
CA VAL A 20 -1.78 0.08 -9.75
C VAL A 20 -0.52 -0.13 -10.57
N THR A 21 -0.67 -0.26 -11.88
CA THR A 21 0.48 -0.38 -12.76
C THR A 21 0.67 0.96 -13.46
N ALA A 22 1.87 1.52 -13.33
CA ALA A 22 2.16 2.83 -13.86
C ALA A 22 3.65 2.94 -14.11
N GLU A 23 4.09 4.12 -14.55
CA GLU A 23 5.51 4.36 -14.71
C GLU A 23 6.17 4.31 -13.34
N ALA A 24 7.37 3.73 -13.30
CA ALA A 24 8.03 3.51 -12.02
C ALA A 24 8.33 4.81 -11.29
N ASP A 25 8.54 5.90 -12.03
CA ASP A 25 8.83 7.18 -11.40
C ASP A 25 7.62 8.10 -11.49
N SER A 26 6.51 7.63 -10.96
CA SER A 26 5.26 8.39 -10.96
C SER A 26 4.93 8.84 -9.55
N PRO A 27 5.50 9.95 -9.10
CA PRO A 27 5.22 10.40 -7.73
C PRO A 27 3.74 10.69 -7.51
N GLY A 28 3.02 11.02 -8.57
CA GLY A 28 1.59 11.26 -8.43
C GLY A 28 0.83 10.04 -7.98
N VAL A 29 1.30 8.84 -8.34
CA VAL A 29 0.63 7.63 -7.91
C VAL A 29 0.64 7.51 -6.39
N LEU A 30 1.78 7.79 -5.78
CA LEU A 30 1.88 7.70 -4.33
C LEU A 30 1.06 8.79 -3.65
N ALA A 31 1.16 10.01 -4.16
CA ALA A 31 0.47 11.13 -3.53
C ALA A 31 -1.04 10.96 -3.62
N GLU A 32 -1.51 10.55 -4.78
CA GLU A 32 -2.94 10.41 -5.00
C GLU A 32 -3.53 9.33 -4.11
N HIS A 33 -2.88 8.18 -4.05
CA HIS A 33 -3.42 7.07 -3.28
C HIS A 33 -3.21 7.27 -1.79
N GLY A 34 -2.10 7.91 -1.40
CA GLY A 34 -1.90 8.24 -0.01
C GLY A 34 -2.97 9.18 0.50
N ALA A 35 -3.40 10.12 -0.33
CA ALA A 35 -4.46 11.04 0.06
C ALA A 35 -5.78 10.33 0.30
N GLN A 36 -5.94 9.14 -0.24
CA GLN A 36 -7.14 8.34 -0.05
C GLN A 36 -6.97 7.31 1.04
N GLY A 37 -5.88 7.40 1.80
CA GLY A 37 -5.67 6.51 2.91
C GLY A 37 -4.93 5.22 2.57
N TRP A 38 -4.43 5.10 1.35
CA TRP A 38 -3.71 3.91 0.95
C TRP A 38 -2.27 3.97 1.40
N GLU A 39 -1.76 2.83 1.83
CA GLU A 39 -0.37 2.67 2.26
C GLU A 39 0.34 1.79 1.25
N LEU A 40 1.51 2.21 0.79
CA LEU A 40 2.28 1.44 -0.16
C LEU A 40 2.94 0.26 0.54
N VAL A 41 2.74 -0.92 0.01
CA VAL A 41 3.29 -2.14 0.58
C VAL A 41 4.52 -2.58 -0.18
N ALA A 42 4.46 -2.50 -1.50
CA ALA A 42 5.55 -3.00 -2.32
C ALA A 42 5.45 -2.41 -3.72
N VAL A 43 6.58 -2.38 -4.39
CA VAL A 43 6.65 -1.98 -5.79
C VAL A 43 7.41 -3.07 -6.52
N VAL A 44 6.82 -3.58 -7.60
CA VAL A 44 7.43 -4.63 -8.39
C VAL A 44 7.68 -4.10 -9.79
N ARG A 45 8.94 -4.14 -10.22
CA ARG A 45 9.28 -3.69 -11.57
C ARG A 45 8.72 -4.67 -12.59
N GLU A 46 8.14 -4.10 -13.60
CA GLU A 46 7.64 -4.90 -14.70
C GLU A 46 8.62 -4.72 -15.87
N PHE A 47 8.08 -4.49 -17.04
CA PHE A 47 8.92 -4.28 -18.21
C PHE A 47 9.31 -2.82 -18.31
N GLY A 48 10.55 -2.59 -18.69
CA GLY A 48 11.01 -1.24 -18.97
C GLY A 48 10.87 -0.34 -17.77
N THR A 49 10.15 0.74 -17.91
CA THR A 49 9.99 1.71 -16.84
C THR A 49 8.71 1.53 -16.05
N ARG A 50 7.96 0.48 -16.33
CA ARG A 50 6.68 0.29 -15.66
C ARG A 50 6.86 -0.52 -14.39
N ALA A 51 5.98 -0.28 -13.44
CA ALA A 51 6.00 -1.00 -12.17
C ALA A 51 4.58 -1.17 -11.68
N THR A 52 4.38 -2.19 -10.87
CA THR A 52 3.10 -2.39 -10.20
C THR A 52 3.27 -2.01 -8.74
N PHE A 53 2.42 -1.12 -8.30
CA PHE A 53 2.41 -0.62 -6.93
C PHE A 53 1.32 -1.34 -6.18
N TYR A 54 1.66 -1.89 -5.03
CA TYR A 54 0.72 -2.62 -4.19
C TYR A 54 0.41 -1.79 -2.97
N PHE A 55 -0.86 -1.52 -2.75
CA PHE A 55 -1.32 -0.69 -1.64
C PHE A 55 -2.26 -1.48 -0.76
N LYS A 56 -2.36 -1.06 0.48
CA LYS A 56 -3.38 -1.59 1.38
C LYS A 56 -3.92 -0.46 2.24
N ARG A 57 -5.09 -0.68 2.79
CA ARG A 57 -5.61 0.22 3.81
C ARG A 57 -6.62 -0.56 4.65
N PRO A 58 -6.84 -0.12 5.89
CA PRO A 58 -7.80 -0.81 6.73
C PRO A 58 -9.20 -0.69 6.15
N ARG A 59 -9.93 -1.76 6.26
CA ARG A 59 -11.30 -1.78 5.85
C ARG A 59 -12.15 -1.30 6.96
N GLY A 60 -12.96 -0.41 6.69
CA GLY A 60 -13.91 0.01 7.62
C GLY A 60 -13.55 0.73 8.77
#